data_1b6eca5b4223e32ef5fe132eb021188f
#
_entry.id   1b6eca5b4223e32ef5fe132eb021188f
#
_cell.length_a   1.000
_cell.length_b   1.000
_cell.length_c   1.000
_cell.angle_alpha   90.00
_cell.angle_beta   90.00
_cell.angle_gamma   90.00
#
_symmetry.space_group_name_H-M   'P 1'
#
loop_
_entity.id
_entity.type
_entity.pdbx_description
1 polymer ?
#
loop_
_entity_poly.entity_id
_entity_poly.type
_entity_poly.pdbx_seq_one_letter_code
_entity_poly.pdbx_strand_id
1 'polypeptide(L)'
;MNKFKILSVAFLTTVSAMKAQDIDQAKKAIDAEQFENAKSTLKSIIKSDPSEGKAYFLLGNIYLSQKVADSAKITYQNGLTAKNDEHFNYIGLGQMDLNKGDGAAAKAKFELAKKEMGRRDFWEYVYIARAYMNADNQDFKAAIQTLNLANEKNTAEPQVLLAFGDAHYGDKNQNAAYSAYRNAFQADNTLIRAKMQLGVLLKGAKAYTEAVKAFNDVIATNPNYGPLYRELAETYYYWALNVPSRNDEYMKEALSYYEKYMSLTDYSLASRMRHADFLIVAHDYKALEIEAEKMKQIDKVNPRILRYLGYSAYYNDNVDVAIKSLQDYTGNTANNVISLDYLYLGLANVKKSTMGTDIIAAEPVLFNIGIELIKKAVAMESAAVNDLSEAGKGLYEQKLYKEAAAVFEISTSNKESKNFLLDNFYLGNSIYFDNTKAGAVKDTIALRKADIAFGNVIEASPATQDAYVYRARTNTLLGDDEQMIKYYQQYIDIVTKKGPEEMAKAAVKGKLIEAYNTMAAGYANTDKVKAIEYFNKTLAIDPENGYAQQSVDLLKNKK
;
A
#
# COMPACT_ATOMS: atom_id res chain seq x y z
N MET A 1 10.87 24.87 -67.39
CA MET A 1 11.49 24.02 -66.34
C MET A 1 11.21 24.50 -64.86
N ASN A 2 10.66 25.69 -64.63
CA ASN A 2 10.53 26.20 -63.24
C ASN A 2 9.20 25.89 -62.52
N LYS A 3 8.15 25.42 -63.22
CA LYS A 3 6.86 25.09 -62.55
C LYS A 3 6.87 23.71 -61.85
N PHE A 4 7.67 22.77 -62.28
CA PHE A 4 7.78 21.45 -61.65
C PHE A 4 8.60 21.46 -60.34
N LYS A 5 9.58 22.36 -60.19
CA LYS A 5 10.37 22.49 -58.95
C LYS A 5 9.57 23.15 -57.82
N ILE A 6 8.64 24.06 -58.14
CA ILE A 6 7.79 24.71 -57.14
C ILE A 6 6.71 23.74 -56.58
N LEU A 7 6.16 22.84 -57.45
CA LEU A 7 5.19 21.85 -57.02
C LEU A 7 5.82 20.78 -56.10
N SER A 8 7.07 20.36 -56.37
CA SER A 8 7.76 19.36 -55.50
C SER A 8 8.16 19.93 -54.16
N VAL A 9 8.53 21.21 -54.05
CA VAL A 9 8.83 21.85 -52.75
C VAL A 9 7.56 22.09 -51.95
N ALA A 10 6.44 22.50 -52.57
CA ALA A 10 5.17 22.66 -51.90
C ALA A 10 4.58 21.31 -51.39
N PHE A 11 4.77 20.22 -52.12
CA PHE A 11 4.31 18.89 -51.72
C PHE A 11 5.15 18.32 -50.55
N LEU A 12 6.46 18.53 -50.55
CA LEU A 12 7.36 18.15 -49.47
C LEU A 12 7.07 18.93 -48.17
N THR A 13 6.77 20.23 -48.26
CA THR A 13 6.46 21.05 -47.10
C THR A 13 5.08 20.70 -46.47
N THR A 14 4.07 20.36 -47.28
CA THR A 14 2.77 19.95 -46.81
C THR A 14 2.82 18.57 -46.12
N VAL A 15 3.58 17.62 -46.64
CA VAL A 15 3.77 16.29 -46.01
C VAL A 15 4.52 16.41 -44.69
N SER A 16 5.56 17.25 -44.61
CA SER A 16 6.32 17.47 -43.37
C SER A 16 5.46 18.18 -42.30
N ALA A 17 4.61 19.13 -42.68
CA ALA A 17 3.70 19.81 -41.79
C ALA A 17 2.60 18.88 -41.23
N MET A 18 2.06 17.97 -42.06
CA MET A 18 1.10 16.95 -41.63
C MET A 18 1.74 15.98 -40.61
N LYS A 19 2.97 15.51 -40.83
CA LYS A 19 3.69 14.61 -39.95
C LYS A 19 4.00 15.24 -38.57
N ALA A 20 4.44 16.49 -38.56
CA ALA A 20 4.68 17.21 -37.32
C ALA A 20 3.38 17.38 -36.51
N GLN A 21 2.26 17.62 -37.20
CA GLN A 21 0.93 17.71 -36.55
C GLN A 21 0.50 16.38 -35.94
N ASP A 22 0.79 15.23 -36.57
CA ASP A 22 0.46 13.90 -36.07
C ASP A 22 1.24 13.53 -34.80
N ILE A 23 2.57 13.82 -34.75
CA ILE A 23 3.38 13.61 -33.54
C ILE A 23 2.92 14.49 -32.38
N ASP A 24 2.59 15.74 -32.63
CA ASP A 24 2.09 16.66 -31.60
C ASP A 24 0.70 16.26 -31.11
N GLN A 25 -0.14 15.71 -31.98
CA GLN A 25 -1.42 15.12 -31.56
C GLN A 25 -1.21 13.91 -30.65
N ALA A 26 -0.25 13.03 -30.98
CA ALA A 26 0.11 11.89 -30.11
C ALA A 26 0.63 12.37 -28.74
N LYS A 27 1.49 13.41 -28.70
CA LYS A 27 1.97 13.99 -27.43
C LYS A 27 0.84 14.58 -26.60
N LYS A 28 -0.12 15.29 -27.22
CA LYS A 28 -1.32 15.82 -26.54
C LYS A 28 -2.18 14.70 -25.97
N ALA A 29 -2.35 13.60 -26.71
CA ALA A 29 -3.09 12.44 -26.24
C ALA A 29 -2.36 11.76 -25.05
N ILE A 30 -1.01 11.67 -25.11
CA ILE A 30 -0.20 11.18 -23.97
C ILE A 30 -0.38 12.08 -22.74
N ASP A 31 -0.31 13.40 -22.89
CA ASP A 31 -0.48 14.35 -21.80
C ASP A 31 -1.89 14.29 -21.18
N ALA A 32 -2.91 14.07 -22.02
CA ALA A 32 -4.29 13.86 -21.59
C ALA A 32 -4.57 12.42 -21.09
N GLU A 33 -3.56 11.55 -21.04
CA GLU A 33 -3.66 10.13 -20.65
C GLU A 33 -4.61 9.30 -21.53
N GLN A 34 -4.83 9.72 -22.78
CA GLN A 34 -5.59 8.99 -23.81
C GLN A 34 -4.65 7.99 -24.52
N PHE A 35 -4.21 6.98 -23.78
CA PHE A 35 -3.11 6.12 -24.24
C PHE A 35 -3.48 5.21 -25.40
N GLU A 36 -4.74 4.78 -25.56
CA GLU A 36 -5.15 3.96 -26.70
C GLU A 36 -5.17 4.81 -27.98
N ASN A 37 -5.69 6.04 -27.90
CA ASN A 37 -5.63 7.00 -28.99
C ASN A 37 -4.18 7.30 -29.38
N ALA A 38 -3.32 7.59 -28.39
CA ALA A 38 -1.91 7.84 -28.62
C ALA A 38 -1.21 6.64 -29.29
N LYS A 39 -1.43 5.41 -28.81
CA LYS A 39 -0.88 4.18 -29.44
C LYS A 39 -1.37 3.98 -30.86
N SER A 40 -2.65 4.22 -31.12
CA SER A 40 -3.23 4.12 -32.47
C SER A 40 -2.58 5.12 -33.42
N THR A 41 -2.46 6.38 -32.99
CA THR A 41 -1.82 7.45 -33.78
C THR A 41 -0.35 7.13 -34.06
N LEU A 42 0.43 6.74 -33.03
CA LEU A 42 1.85 6.41 -33.19
C LEU A 42 2.07 5.19 -34.10
N LYS A 43 1.26 4.15 -33.99
CA LYS A 43 1.32 2.99 -34.89
C LYS A 43 0.97 3.37 -36.32
N SER A 44 0.02 4.30 -36.53
CA SER A 44 -0.30 4.83 -37.86
C SER A 44 0.88 5.58 -38.46
N ILE A 45 1.54 6.43 -37.66
CA ILE A 45 2.77 7.16 -38.09
C ILE A 45 3.85 6.16 -38.49
N ILE A 46 4.17 5.19 -37.64
CA ILE A 46 5.19 4.17 -37.89
C ILE A 46 4.89 3.37 -39.18
N LYS A 47 3.62 3.05 -39.41
CA LYS A 47 3.21 2.34 -40.61
C LYS A 47 3.37 3.17 -41.86
N SER A 48 3.04 4.46 -41.82
CA SER A 48 3.14 5.37 -42.95
C SER A 48 4.56 5.89 -43.18
N ASP A 49 5.33 6.03 -42.09
CA ASP A 49 6.71 6.48 -42.10
C ASP A 49 7.59 5.72 -41.12
N PRO A 50 8.12 4.56 -41.50
CA PRO A 50 9.01 3.78 -40.62
C PRO A 50 10.33 4.49 -40.27
N SER A 51 10.63 5.62 -40.89
CA SER A 51 11.85 6.39 -40.61
C SER A 51 11.69 7.38 -39.42
N GLU A 52 10.52 7.51 -38.84
CA GLU A 52 10.23 8.44 -37.74
C GLU A 52 10.56 7.80 -36.37
N GLY A 53 11.81 7.90 -35.93
CA GLY A 53 12.31 7.28 -34.66
C GLY A 53 11.63 7.78 -33.43
N LYS A 54 11.17 9.03 -33.39
CA LYS A 54 10.47 9.61 -32.26
C LYS A 54 9.11 8.96 -32.02
N ALA A 55 8.42 8.49 -33.06
CA ALA A 55 7.18 7.75 -32.92
C ALA A 55 7.39 6.42 -32.18
N TYR A 56 8.46 5.69 -32.48
CA TYR A 56 8.84 4.47 -31.75
C TYR A 56 9.19 4.79 -30.29
N PHE A 57 9.96 5.84 -30.05
CA PHE A 57 10.31 6.27 -28.70
C PHE A 57 9.07 6.55 -27.85
N LEU A 58 8.13 7.35 -28.35
CA LEU A 58 6.90 7.67 -27.63
C LEU A 58 6.02 6.44 -27.40
N LEU A 59 5.90 5.56 -28.39
CA LEU A 59 5.15 4.30 -28.27
C LEU A 59 5.82 3.36 -27.26
N GLY A 60 7.13 3.25 -27.27
CA GLY A 60 7.91 2.47 -26.30
C GLY A 60 7.73 2.99 -24.88
N ASN A 61 7.69 4.32 -24.68
CA ASN A 61 7.43 4.93 -23.38
C ASN A 61 6.02 4.58 -22.85
N ILE A 62 5.01 4.53 -23.71
CA ILE A 62 3.67 4.10 -23.32
C ILE A 62 3.70 2.64 -22.84
N TYR A 63 4.32 1.72 -23.59
CA TYR A 63 4.45 0.33 -23.18
C TYR A 63 5.22 0.19 -21.85
N LEU A 64 6.31 0.95 -21.69
CA LEU A 64 7.12 0.90 -20.47
C LEU A 64 6.32 1.39 -19.25
N SER A 65 5.54 2.47 -19.40
CA SER A 65 4.66 2.98 -18.34
C SER A 65 3.54 2.00 -17.98
N GLN A 66 3.09 1.19 -18.94
CA GLN A 66 2.12 0.11 -18.73
C GLN A 66 2.77 -1.19 -18.20
N LYS A 67 4.10 -1.16 -17.93
CA LYS A 67 4.89 -2.32 -17.43
C LYS A 67 4.94 -3.49 -18.43
N VAL A 68 4.81 -3.22 -19.73
CA VAL A 68 4.98 -4.20 -20.82
C VAL A 68 6.39 -4.09 -21.39
N ALA A 69 7.38 -4.51 -20.60
CA ALA A 69 8.80 -4.27 -20.84
C ALA A 69 9.30 -4.86 -22.17
N ASP A 70 8.83 -6.07 -22.55
CA ASP A 70 9.25 -6.70 -23.80
C ASP A 70 8.78 -5.92 -25.04
N SER A 71 7.52 -5.47 -25.05
CA SER A 71 6.99 -4.62 -26.12
C SER A 71 7.71 -3.28 -26.20
N ALA A 72 8.02 -2.68 -25.05
CA ALA A 72 8.80 -1.45 -24.99
C ALA A 72 10.20 -1.64 -25.62
N LYS A 73 10.91 -2.71 -25.20
CA LYS A 73 12.25 -3.04 -25.70
C LYS A 73 12.26 -3.23 -27.21
N ILE A 74 11.35 -4.08 -27.75
CA ILE A 74 11.25 -4.34 -29.18
C ILE A 74 10.96 -3.03 -29.94
N THR A 75 10.06 -2.20 -29.41
CA THR A 75 9.69 -0.93 -30.03
C THR A 75 10.87 0.02 -30.08
N TYR A 76 11.64 0.20 -28.99
CA TYR A 76 12.86 1.02 -29.02
C TYR A 76 13.93 0.45 -29.96
N GLN A 77 14.13 -0.88 -29.98
CA GLN A 77 15.11 -1.49 -30.91
C GLN A 77 14.75 -1.25 -32.37
N ASN A 78 13.46 -1.35 -32.72
CA ASN A 78 12.99 -1.00 -34.05
C ASN A 78 13.20 0.50 -34.35
N GLY A 79 13.00 1.36 -33.37
CA GLY A 79 13.21 2.80 -33.50
C GLY A 79 14.67 3.19 -33.72
N LEU A 80 15.65 2.38 -33.29
CA LEU A 80 17.07 2.58 -33.60
C LEU A 80 17.41 2.33 -35.09
N THR A 81 16.55 1.68 -35.86
CA THR A 81 16.72 1.47 -37.29
C THR A 81 16.08 2.57 -38.14
N ALA A 82 15.41 3.54 -37.50
CA ALA A 82 14.85 4.71 -38.17
C ALA A 82 15.97 5.63 -38.67
N LYS A 83 15.60 6.58 -39.54
CA LYS A 83 16.58 7.51 -40.12
C LYS A 83 16.54 8.90 -39.49
N ASN A 84 15.46 9.20 -38.81
CA ASN A 84 15.19 10.50 -38.16
C ASN A 84 14.89 10.27 -36.69
N ASP A 85 15.48 11.04 -35.82
CA ASP A 85 15.20 11.01 -34.38
C ASP A 85 15.37 9.63 -33.70
N GLU A 86 16.13 8.70 -34.32
CA GLU A 86 16.39 7.36 -33.81
C GLU A 86 17.09 7.39 -32.44
N HIS A 87 17.91 8.41 -32.20
CA HIS A 87 18.72 8.58 -30.99
C HIS A 87 17.87 8.68 -29.72
N PHE A 88 16.61 9.16 -29.77
CA PHE A 88 15.71 9.15 -28.60
C PHE A 88 15.46 7.74 -28.07
N ASN A 89 15.51 6.70 -28.89
CA ASN A 89 15.28 5.32 -28.46
C ASN A 89 16.39 4.80 -27.55
N TYR A 90 17.61 5.35 -27.61
CA TYR A 90 18.63 5.06 -26.59
C TYR A 90 18.20 5.53 -25.21
N ILE A 91 17.42 6.62 -25.07
CA ILE A 91 16.94 7.10 -23.78
C ILE A 91 15.95 6.09 -23.17
N GLY A 92 15.03 5.57 -23.99
CA GLY A 92 14.08 4.54 -23.53
C GLY A 92 14.80 3.24 -23.09
N LEU A 93 15.78 2.78 -23.85
CA LEU A 93 16.61 1.63 -23.47
C LEU A 93 17.44 1.92 -22.21
N GLY A 94 17.95 3.17 -22.05
CA GLY A 94 18.66 3.60 -20.85
C GLY A 94 17.76 3.59 -19.62
N GLN A 95 16.48 4.00 -19.74
CA GLN A 95 15.51 3.88 -18.63
C GLN A 95 15.29 2.40 -18.25
N MET A 96 15.24 1.50 -19.22
CA MET A 96 15.13 0.06 -18.93
C MET A 96 16.36 -0.49 -18.19
N ASP A 97 17.56 0.05 -18.44
CA ASP A 97 18.75 -0.32 -17.68
C ASP A 97 18.72 0.25 -16.27
N LEU A 98 18.23 1.50 -16.07
CA LEU A 98 17.97 2.03 -14.72
C LEU A 98 17.01 1.13 -13.92
N ASN A 99 15.96 0.64 -14.55
CA ASN A 99 15.01 -0.28 -13.92
C ASN A 99 15.65 -1.61 -13.47
N LYS A 100 16.75 -2.02 -14.13
CA LYS A 100 17.55 -3.19 -13.73
C LYS A 100 18.65 -2.86 -12.71
N GLY A 101 18.81 -1.60 -12.35
CA GLY A 101 19.88 -1.14 -11.46
C GLY A 101 21.23 -0.93 -12.18
N ASP A 102 21.29 -1.04 -13.50
CA ASP A 102 22.52 -0.82 -14.28
C ASP A 102 22.65 0.64 -14.72
N GLY A 103 23.05 1.50 -13.78
CA GLY A 103 23.27 2.93 -14.02
C GLY A 103 24.42 3.21 -15.00
N ALA A 104 25.41 2.30 -15.11
CA ALA A 104 26.53 2.48 -16.06
C ALA A 104 26.07 2.27 -17.51
N ALA A 105 25.32 1.20 -17.77
CA ALA A 105 24.74 0.94 -19.09
C ALA A 105 23.75 2.05 -19.49
N ALA A 106 22.92 2.53 -18.54
CA ALA A 106 22.01 3.63 -18.77
C ALA A 106 22.74 4.91 -19.21
N LYS A 107 23.79 5.32 -18.48
CA LYS A 107 24.61 6.49 -18.83
C LYS A 107 25.25 6.35 -20.21
N ALA A 108 25.79 5.18 -20.54
CA ALA A 108 26.37 4.94 -21.88
C ALA A 108 25.34 5.17 -22.99
N LYS A 109 24.07 4.73 -22.80
CA LYS A 109 22.99 4.96 -23.75
C LYS A 109 22.57 6.43 -23.81
N PHE A 110 22.52 7.13 -22.70
CA PHE A 110 22.25 8.57 -22.68
C PHE A 110 23.32 9.38 -23.39
N GLU A 111 24.60 8.97 -23.31
CA GLU A 111 25.66 9.59 -24.10
C GLU A 111 25.47 9.34 -25.61
N LEU A 112 25.00 8.14 -26.02
CA LEU A 112 24.66 7.89 -27.43
C LEU A 112 23.52 8.80 -27.89
N ALA A 113 22.48 8.97 -27.10
CA ALA A 113 21.38 9.87 -27.44
C ALA A 113 21.81 11.33 -27.62
N LYS A 114 22.82 11.78 -26.87
CA LYS A 114 23.31 13.16 -26.92
C LYS A 114 24.26 13.44 -28.06
N LYS A 115 24.79 12.43 -28.78
CA LYS A 115 25.74 12.63 -29.88
C LYS A 115 25.15 13.41 -31.04
N GLU A 116 23.87 13.26 -31.29
CA GLU A 116 23.16 13.90 -32.41
C GLU A 116 22.58 15.28 -32.03
N MET A 117 22.79 15.73 -30.81
CA MET A 117 22.25 17.01 -30.31
C MET A 117 22.88 18.21 -31.03
N GLY A 118 22.02 19.05 -31.57
CA GLY A 118 22.41 20.37 -32.04
C GLY A 118 22.68 21.35 -30.89
N ARG A 119 23.19 22.55 -31.27
CA ARG A 119 23.61 23.55 -30.29
C ARG A 119 22.48 24.02 -29.35
N ARG A 120 21.24 24.05 -29.80
CA ARG A 120 20.06 24.54 -29.08
C ARG A 120 19.12 23.44 -28.64
N ASP A 121 19.42 22.17 -28.94
CA ASP A 121 18.56 21.05 -28.58
C ASP A 121 18.61 20.81 -27.06
N PHE A 122 17.48 20.60 -26.51
CA PHE A 122 17.29 20.40 -25.05
C PHE A 122 16.38 19.21 -24.73
N TRP A 123 15.66 18.69 -25.71
CA TRP A 123 14.68 17.61 -25.50
C TRP A 123 15.32 16.32 -25.01
N GLU A 124 16.52 16.00 -25.46
CA GLU A 124 17.27 14.83 -24.99
C GLU A 124 17.47 14.89 -23.47
N TYR A 125 17.90 16.06 -22.96
CA TYR A 125 18.06 16.26 -21.53
C TYR A 125 16.72 16.15 -20.77
N VAL A 126 15.62 16.69 -21.32
CA VAL A 126 14.29 16.58 -20.73
C VAL A 126 13.86 15.11 -20.65
N TYR A 127 14.04 14.34 -21.72
CA TYR A 127 13.67 12.93 -21.72
C TYR A 127 14.59 12.07 -20.86
N ILE A 128 15.90 12.37 -20.80
CA ILE A 128 16.84 11.71 -19.88
C ILE A 128 16.44 12.00 -18.41
N ALA A 129 16.11 13.24 -18.08
CA ALA A 129 15.62 13.59 -16.75
C ALA A 129 14.32 12.81 -16.40
N ARG A 130 13.39 12.72 -17.36
CA ARG A 130 12.17 11.90 -17.19
C ARG A 130 12.51 10.42 -17.02
N ALA A 131 13.54 9.89 -17.67
CA ALA A 131 13.99 8.52 -17.49
C ALA A 131 14.48 8.26 -16.05
N TYR A 132 15.24 9.20 -15.47
CA TYR A 132 15.62 9.12 -14.04
C TYR A 132 14.43 9.22 -13.10
N MET A 133 13.46 10.11 -13.39
CA MET A 133 12.25 10.28 -12.58
C MET A 133 11.29 9.09 -12.64
N ASN A 134 11.24 8.39 -13.79
CA ASN A 134 10.29 7.31 -14.05
C ASN A 134 10.89 5.92 -13.87
N ALA A 135 12.17 5.81 -13.55
CA ALA A 135 12.80 4.54 -13.24
C ALA A 135 12.22 3.90 -11.97
N ASP A 136 12.29 2.59 -11.84
CA ASP A 136 11.83 1.88 -10.64
C ASP A 136 12.58 2.36 -9.39
N ASN A 137 13.88 2.68 -9.52
CA ASN A 137 14.69 3.38 -8.53
C ASN A 137 14.86 4.85 -8.98
N GLN A 138 13.94 5.71 -8.58
CA GLN A 138 13.90 7.12 -8.98
C GLN A 138 15.14 7.89 -8.47
N ASP A 139 15.77 8.66 -9.37
CA ASP A 139 16.87 9.57 -9.02
C ASP A 139 16.54 11.02 -9.40
N PHE A 140 15.83 11.71 -8.53
CA PHE A 140 15.44 13.10 -8.74
C PHE A 140 16.62 14.05 -8.77
N LYS A 141 17.73 13.73 -8.08
CA LYS A 141 18.93 14.57 -8.08
C LYS A 141 19.63 14.51 -9.46
N ALA A 142 19.77 13.30 -10.02
CA ALA A 142 20.28 13.15 -11.38
C ALA A 142 19.38 13.82 -12.42
N ALA A 143 18.06 13.74 -12.22
CA ALA A 143 17.09 14.44 -13.07
C ALA A 143 17.28 15.97 -13.01
N ILE A 144 17.40 16.57 -11.83
CA ILE A 144 17.62 18.01 -11.66
C ILE A 144 18.95 18.43 -12.29
N GLN A 145 20.03 17.66 -12.08
CA GLN A 145 21.33 17.95 -12.71
C GLN A 145 21.23 17.94 -14.24
N THR A 146 20.51 16.97 -14.80
CA THR A 146 20.29 16.86 -16.25
C THR A 146 19.46 18.03 -16.78
N LEU A 147 18.43 18.46 -16.05
CA LEU A 147 17.60 19.60 -16.42
C LEU A 147 18.35 20.94 -16.38
N ASN A 148 19.36 21.11 -15.50
CA ASN A 148 20.24 22.26 -15.52
C ASN A 148 20.95 22.38 -16.87
N LEU A 149 21.43 21.26 -17.44
CA LEU A 149 22.03 21.26 -18.78
C LEU A 149 21.00 21.63 -19.87
N ALA A 150 19.75 21.19 -19.75
CA ALA A 150 18.68 21.61 -20.65
C ALA A 150 18.45 23.13 -20.57
N ASN A 151 18.42 23.68 -19.37
CA ASN A 151 18.17 25.12 -19.15
C ASN A 151 19.33 25.99 -19.63
N GLU A 152 20.57 25.49 -19.63
CA GLU A 152 21.71 26.16 -20.26
C GLU A 152 21.56 26.26 -21.79
N LYS A 153 20.88 25.30 -22.43
CA LYS A 153 20.63 25.30 -23.87
C LYS A 153 19.51 26.26 -24.28
N ASN A 154 18.45 26.30 -23.49
CA ASN A 154 17.28 27.16 -23.71
C ASN A 154 16.72 27.62 -22.36
N THR A 155 17.08 28.82 -21.96
CA THR A 155 16.67 29.41 -20.67
C THR A 155 15.18 29.71 -20.68
N ALA A 156 14.51 29.32 -19.59
CA ALA A 156 13.07 29.52 -19.36
C ALA A 156 12.15 28.81 -20.39
N GLU A 157 12.65 27.75 -21.02
CA GLU A 157 11.79 26.88 -21.85
C GLU A 157 10.68 26.27 -21.01
N PRO A 158 9.38 26.46 -21.37
CA PRO A 158 8.25 26.01 -20.56
C PRO A 158 8.28 24.52 -20.21
N GLN A 159 8.71 23.65 -21.15
CA GLN A 159 8.80 22.20 -20.93
C GLN A 159 9.95 21.80 -20.01
N VAL A 160 11.04 22.56 -20.01
CA VAL A 160 12.15 22.37 -19.06
C VAL A 160 11.72 22.78 -17.67
N LEU A 161 11.03 23.94 -17.55
CA LEU A 161 10.49 24.41 -16.28
C LEU A 161 9.45 23.46 -15.68
N LEU A 162 8.57 22.89 -16.53
CA LEU A 162 7.61 21.88 -16.11
C LEU A 162 8.33 20.62 -15.59
N ALA A 163 9.37 20.16 -16.28
CA ALA A 163 10.14 19.00 -15.84
C ALA A 163 10.92 19.27 -14.54
N PHE A 164 11.44 20.50 -14.33
CA PHE A 164 11.99 20.91 -13.03
C PHE A 164 10.96 20.82 -11.90
N GLY A 165 9.71 21.26 -12.19
CA GLY A 165 8.62 21.13 -11.24
C GLY A 165 8.39 19.69 -10.82
N ASP A 166 8.34 18.76 -11.79
CA ASP A 166 8.18 17.33 -11.55
C ASP A 166 9.34 16.74 -10.73
N ALA A 167 10.58 17.10 -11.08
CA ALA A 167 11.77 16.63 -10.38
C ALA A 167 11.86 17.15 -8.93
N HIS A 168 11.58 18.43 -8.71
CA HIS A 168 11.55 19.02 -7.37
C HIS A 168 10.41 18.49 -6.52
N TYR A 169 9.24 18.22 -7.12
CA TYR A 169 8.12 17.61 -6.43
C TYR A 169 8.48 16.20 -5.93
N GLY A 170 9.10 15.39 -6.79
CA GLY A 170 9.57 14.05 -6.41
C GLY A 170 10.69 14.08 -5.36
N ASP A 171 11.60 15.07 -5.42
CA ASP A 171 12.65 15.32 -4.40
C ASP A 171 12.08 15.94 -3.10
N LYS A 172 10.76 16.06 -2.98
CA LYS A 172 10.04 16.66 -1.84
C LYS A 172 10.36 18.13 -1.58
N ASN A 173 10.94 18.84 -2.54
CA ASN A 173 11.19 20.26 -2.49
C ASN A 173 9.98 21.06 -3.02
N GLN A 174 8.95 21.20 -2.19
CA GLN A 174 7.67 21.82 -2.54
C GLN A 174 7.81 23.27 -3.02
N ASN A 175 8.71 24.05 -2.41
CA ASN A 175 8.90 25.46 -2.77
C ASN A 175 9.53 25.61 -4.16
N ALA A 176 10.53 24.81 -4.47
CA ALA A 176 11.15 24.81 -5.80
C ALA A 176 10.17 24.28 -6.86
N ALA A 177 9.39 23.23 -6.54
CA ALA A 177 8.34 22.71 -7.42
C ALA A 177 7.28 23.77 -7.73
N TYR A 178 6.78 24.48 -6.72
CA TYR A 178 5.82 25.57 -6.91
C TYR A 178 6.36 26.65 -7.84
N SER A 179 7.60 27.10 -7.60
CA SER A 179 8.24 28.14 -8.41
C SER A 179 8.39 27.68 -9.88
N ALA A 180 8.81 26.45 -10.08
CA ALA A 180 9.02 25.87 -11.41
C ALA A 180 7.69 25.73 -12.19
N TYR A 181 6.64 25.18 -11.56
CA TYR A 181 5.33 25.05 -12.20
C TYR A 181 4.68 26.40 -12.51
N ARG A 182 4.78 27.36 -11.58
CA ARG A 182 4.29 28.72 -11.81
C ARG A 182 5.01 29.38 -13.00
N ASN A 183 6.33 29.28 -13.04
CA ASN A 183 7.13 29.87 -14.12
C ASN A 183 6.84 29.18 -15.46
N ALA A 184 6.66 27.83 -15.47
CA ALA A 184 6.27 27.09 -16.66
C ALA A 184 4.92 27.59 -17.22
N PHE A 185 3.91 27.74 -16.36
CA PHE A 185 2.60 28.24 -16.76
C PHE A 185 2.63 29.73 -17.18
N GLN A 186 3.47 30.54 -16.57
CA GLN A 186 3.64 31.95 -16.98
C GLN A 186 4.33 32.09 -18.34
N ALA A 187 5.28 31.19 -18.63
CA ALA A 187 6.00 31.15 -19.91
C ALA A 187 5.11 30.60 -21.04
N ASP A 188 4.22 29.64 -20.73
CA ASP A 188 3.20 29.11 -21.65
C ASP A 188 1.92 28.78 -20.90
N ASN A 189 0.92 29.63 -21.04
CA ASN A 189 -0.39 29.48 -20.37
C ASN A 189 -1.26 28.34 -20.96
N THR A 190 -0.83 27.73 -22.07
CA THR A 190 -1.46 26.53 -22.65
C THR A 190 -0.99 25.24 -21.97
N LEU A 191 0.05 25.29 -21.14
CA LEU A 191 0.53 24.15 -20.35
C LEU A 191 -0.40 23.87 -19.14
N ILE A 192 -1.55 23.29 -19.45
CA ILE A 192 -2.60 22.96 -18.47
C ILE A 192 -2.05 22.11 -17.33
N ARG A 193 -1.14 21.18 -17.62
CA ARG A 193 -0.50 20.34 -16.64
C ARG A 193 0.27 21.14 -15.59
N ALA A 194 0.96 22.21 -15.97
CA ALA A 194 1.68 23.06 -15.01
C ALA A 194 0.70 23.74 -14.02
N LYS A 195 -0.44 24.24 -14.51
CA LYS A 195 -1.48 24.81 -13.64
C LYS A 195 -2.13 23.76 -12.75
N MET A 196 -2.41 22.55 -13.25
CA MET A 196 -2.91 21.43 -12.47
C MET A 196 -1.97 21.07 -11.33
N GLN A 197 -0.65 21.01 -11.58
CA GLN A 197 0.33 20.67 -10.56
C GLN A 197 0.41 21.66 -9.38
N LEU A 198 0.04 22.91 -9.57
CA LEU A 198 -0.12 23.85 -8.45
C LEU A 198 -1.26 23.40 -7.50
N GLY A 199 -2.34 22.87 -8.05
CA GLY A 199 -3.42 22.25 -7.26
C GLY A 199 -2.95 20.96 -6.53
N VAL A 200 -2.10 20.16 -7.18
CA VAL A 200 -1.52 18.96 -6.58
C VAL A 200 -0.65 19.30 -5.35
N LEU A 201 0.10 20.40 -5.40
CA LEU A 201 0.85 20.88 -4.23
C LEU A 201 -0.07 21.24 -3.06
N LEU A 202 -1.21 21.90 -3.34
CA LEU A 202 -2.22 22.21 -2.31
C LEU A 202 -2.84 20.93 -1.73
N LYS A 203 -3.14 19.93 -2.57
CA LYS A 203 -3.58 18.59 -2.13
C LYS A 203 -2.56 17.96 -1.18
N GLY A 204 -1.28 17.98 -1.54
CA GLY A 204 -0.19 17.46 -0.71
C GLY A 204 -0.03 18.19 0.63
N ALA A 205 -0.32 19.48 0.67
CA ALA A 205 -0.36 20.29 1.88
C ALA A 205 -1.66 20.12 2.71
N LYS A 206 -2.55 19.20 2.31
CA LYS A 206 -3.89 18.97 2.89
C LYS A 206 -4.83 20.19 2.85
N ALA A 207 -4.52 21.18 2.02
CA ALA A 207 -5.39 22.33 1.72
C ALA A 207 -6.44 21.90 0.67
N TYR A 208 -7.33 20.98 1.06
CA TYR A 208 -8.23 20.30 0.12
C TYR A 208 -9.24 21.26 -0.53
N THR A 209 -9.77 22.21 0.22
CA THR A 209 -10.72 23.21 -0.31
C THR A 209 -10.07 24.04 -1.41
N GLU A 210 -8.85 24.53 -1.17
CA GLU A 210 -8.07 25.32 -2.11
C GLU A 210 -7.63 24.49 -3.32
N ALA A 211 -7.28 23.21 -3.11
CA ALA A 211 -6.93 22.29 -4.19
C ALA A 211 -8.14 22.07 -5.13
N VAL A 212 -9.32 21.75 -4.58
CA VAL A 212 -10.55 21.58 -5.36
C VAL A 212 -10.90 22.85 -6.14
N LYS A 213 -10.78 24.03 -5.51
CA LYS A 213 -10.98 25.31 -6.20
C LYS A 213 -10.00 25.47 -7.36
N ALA A 214 -8.70 25.22 -7.14
CA ALA A 214 -7.68 25.33 -8.17
C ALA A 214 -7.94 24.40 -9.36
N PHE A 215 -8.38 23.16 -9.11
CA PHE A 215 -8.75 22.23 -10.17
C PHE A 215 -10.00 22.65 -10.92
N ASN A 216 -11.04 23.12 -10.22
CA ASN A 216 -12.26 23.63 -10.86
C ASN A 216 -11.99 24.86 -11.75
N ASP A 217 -11.08 25.76 -11.36
CA ASP A 217 -10.65 26.90 -12.19
C ASP A 217 -9.96 26.44 -13.50
N VAL A 218 -9.34 25.25 -13.51
CA VAL A 218 -8.77 24.66 -14.72
C VAL A 218 -9.86 23.96 -15.54
N ILE A 219 -10.79 23.23 -14.91
CA ILE A 219 -11.92 22.57 -15.58
C ILE A 219 -12.79 23.58 -16.33
N ALA A 220 -13.01 24.76 -15.76
CA ALA A 220 -13.78 25.81 -16.41
C ALA A 220 -13.23 26.19 -17.80
N THR A 221 -11.93 26.06 -18.02
CA THR A 221 -11.28 26.34 -19.30
C THR A 221 -10.98 25.09 -20.12
N ASN A 222 -10.79 23.95 -19.47
CA ASN A 222 -10.42 22.67 -20.08
C ASN A 222 -11.22 21.49 -19.50
N PRO A 223 -12.53 21.39 -19.77
CA PRO A 223 -13.41 20.39 -19.17
C PRO A 223 -13.12 18.94 -19.62
N ASN A 224 -12.33 18.76 -20.67
CA ASN A 224 -12.01 17.45 -21.23
C ASN A 224 -10.58 16.97 -20.90
N TYR A 225 -9.87 17.65 -20.01
CA TYR A 225 -8.53 17.24 -19.58
C TYR A 225 -8.64 16.19 -18.46
N GLY A 226 -8.60 14.91 -18.85
CA GLY A 226 -8.82 13.75 -17.96
C GLY A 226 -8.00 13.77 -16.66
N PRO A 227 -6.67 14.02 -16.68
CA PRO A 227 -5.85 14.01 -15.47
C PRO A 227 -6.36 14.88 -14.31
N LEU A 228 -7.06 15.99 -14.59
CA LEU A 228 -7.67 16.83 -13.54
C LEU A 228 -8.70 16.09 -12.69
N TYR A 229 -9.51 15.26 -13.33
CA TYR A 229 -10.56 14.52 -12.64
C TYR A 229 -9.98 13.40 -11.76
N ARG A 230 -8.84 12.83 -12.13
CA ARG A 230 -8.07 11.93 -11.26
C ARG A 230 -7.56 12.68 -10.02
N GLU A 231 -6.98 13.86 -10.21
CA GLU A 231 -6.49 14.68 -9.08
C GLU A 231 -7.63 15.11 -8.14
N LEU A 232 -8.81 15.40 -8.67
CA LEU A 232 -10.01 15.65 -7.86
C LEU A 232 -10.45 14.41 -7.09
N ALA A 233 -10.51 13.27 -7.75
CA ALA A 233 -10.87 12.01 -7.11
C ALA A 233 -9.94 11.69 -5.93
N GLU A 234 -8.63 11.78 -6.14
CA GLU A 234 -7.63 11.58 -5.09
C GLU A 234 -7.75 12.63 -3.97
N THR A 235 -8.06 13.89 -4.32
CA THR A 235 -8.24 14.96 -3.32
C THR A 235 -9.42 14.65 -2.41
N TYR A 236 -10.56 14.29 -2.96
CA TYR A 236 -11.74 13.90 -2.19
C TYR A 236 -11.53 12.63 -1.38
N TYR A 237 -10.79 11.66 -1.91
CA TYR A 237 -10.39 10.46 -1.19
C TYR A 237 -9.55 10.79 0.06
N TYR A 238 -8.48 11.58 -0.08
CA TYR A 238 -7.67 11.99 1.07
C TYR A 238 -8.44 12.86 2.04
N TRP A 239 -9.37 13.68 1.53
CA TRP A 239 -10.24 14.48 2.38
C TRP A 239 -11.19 13.60 3.20
N ALA A 240 -11.77 12.56 2.61
CA ALA A 240 -12.58 11.56 3.29
C ALA A 240 -11.84 10.92 4.48
N LEU A 241 -10.58 10.53 4.28
CA LEU A 241 -9.74 9.96 5.34
C LEU A 241 -9.43 10.95 6.48
N ASN A 242 -9.38 12.26 6.18
CA ASN A 242 -9.06 13.29 7.17
C ASN A 242 -10.30 13.85 7.90
N VAL A 243 -11.51 13.59 7.41
CA VAL A 243 -12.77 14.06 8.00
C VAL A 243 -13.75 12.88 8.10
N PRO A 244 -13.62 12.00 9.09
CA PRO A 244 -14.42 10.79 9.21
C PRO A 244 -15.94 11.03 9.21
N SER A 245 -16.40 12.16 9.74
CA SER A 245 -17.84 12.53 9.76
C SER A 245 -18.43 12.80 8.36
N ARG A 246 -17.62 13.00 7.34
CA ARG A 246 -18.03 13.22 5.95
C ARG A 246 -17.42 12.19 4.99
N ASN A 247 -16.93 11.08 5.51
CA ASN A 247 -16.23 10.06 4.72
C ASN A 247 -17.09 9.59 3.53
N ASP A 248 -18.34 9.19 3.76
CA ASP A 248 -19.22 8.64 2.72
C ASP A 248 -19.53 9.66 1.63
N GLU A 249 -19.72 10.94 2.01
CA GLU A 249 -19.96 12.04 1.07
C GLU A 249 -18.75 12.26 0.16
N TYR A 250 -17.57 12.39 0.75
CA TYR A 250 -16.34 12.64 -0.01
C TYR A 250 -15.91 11.43 -0.83
N MET A 251 -16.12 10.20 -0.33
CA MET A 251 -15.83 8.98 -1.08
C MET A 251 -16.71 8.86 -2.33
N LYS A 252 -18.00 9.23 -2.22
CA LYS A 252 -18.92 9.28 -3.36
C LYS A 252 -18.46 10.28 -4.43
N GLU A 253 -18.01 11.46 -4.02
CA GLU A 253 -17.43 12.45 -4.94
C GLU A 253 -16.16 11.91 -5.60
N ALA A 254 -15.27 11.27 -4.85
CA ALA A 254 -14.05 10.66 -5.37
C ALA A 254 -14.35 9.64 -6.47
N LEU A 255 -15.30 8.74 -6.24
CA LEU A 255 -15.73 7.74 -7.24
C LEU A 255 -16.33 8.41 -8.48
N SER A 256 -17.18 9.42 -8.30
CA SER A 256 -17.80 10.18 -9.42
C SER A 256 -16.73 10.85 -10.31
N TYR A 257 -15.72 11.47 -9.71
CA TYR A 257 -14.62 12.07 -10.47
C TYR A 257 -13.74 11.00 -11.13
N TYR A 258 -13.56 9.83 -10.52
CA TYR A 258 -12.84 8.74 -11.17
C TYR A 258 -13.57 8.19 -12.40
N GLU A 259 -14.89 8.05 -12.36
CA GLU A 259 -15.70 7.68 -13.54
C GLU A 259 -15.54 8.71 -14.66
N LYS A 260 -15.54 10.00 -14.32
CA LYS A 260 -15.30 11.07 -15.30
C LYS A 260 -13.90 10.99 -15.91
N TYR A 261 -12.87 10.74 -15.08
CA TYR A 261 -11.50 10.48 -15.55
C TYR A 261 -11.47 9.33 -16.55
N MET A 262 -12.06 8.18 -16.20
CA MET A 262 -12.10 7.00 -17.06
C MET A 262 -12.74 7.30 -18.42
N SER A 263 -13.86 8.04 -18.43
CA SER A 263 -14.56 8.41 -19.67
C SER A 263 -13.75 9.32 -20.59
N LEU A 264 -12.83 10.11 -20.03
CA LEU A 264 -11.98 11.05 -20.79
C LEU A 264 -10.63 10.45 -21.21
N THR A 265 -10.27 9.26 -20.68
CA THR A 265 -9.00 8.61 -20.96
C THR A 265 -9.17 7.31 -21.75
N ASP A 266 -10.17 7.25 -22.63
CA ASP A 266 -10.48 6.16 -23.58
C ASP A 266 -10.76 4.82 -22.90
N TYR A 267 -11.04 4.77 -21.60
CA TYR A 267 -11.08 3.53 -20.82
C TYR A 267 -9.85 2.64 -21.11
N SER A 268 -8.72 3.28 -21.35
CA SER A 268 -7.48 2.59 -21.71
C SER A 268 -7.05 1.63 -20.60
N LEU A 269 -6.25 0.63 -20.96
CA LEU A 269 -5.68 -0.28 -19.96
C LEU A 269 -4.97 0.49 -18.84
N ALA A 270 -4.24 1.56 -19.16
CA ALA A 270 -3.54 2.38 -18.17
C ALA A 270 -4.50 3.11 -17.22
N SER A 271 -5.60 3.71 -17.73
CA SER A 271 -6.60 4.36 -16.88
C SER A 271 -7.33 3.35 -16.00
N ARG A 272 -7.65 2.15 -16.52
CA ARG A 272 -8.22 1.05 -15.76
C ARG A 272 -7.27 0.54 -14.67
N MET A 273 -5.98 0.43 -14.96
CA MET A 273 -4.97 0.05 -13.95
C MET A 273 -4.89 1.06 -12.81
N ARG A 274 -4.93 2.37 -13.12
CA ARG A 274 -4.99 3.42 -12.08
C ARG A 274 -6.29 3.38 -11.28
N HIS A 275 -7.41 3.11 -11.95
CA HIS A 275 -8.69 2.91 -11.27
C HIS A 275 -8.61 1.69 -10.34
N ALA A 276 -8.04 0.58 -10.79
CA ALA A 276 -7.83 -0.60 -9.96
C ALA A 276 -6.94 -0.30 -8.74
N ASP A 277 -5.84 0.44 -8.93
CA ASP A 277 -4.99 0.87 -7.81
C ASP A 277 -5.78 1.73 -6.80
N PHE A 278 -6.65 2.63 -7.29
CA PHE A 278 -7.54 3.41 -6.43
C PHE A 278 -8.56 2.55 -5.69
N LEU A 279 -9.18 1.57 -6.36
CA LEU A 279 -10.16 0.66 -5.75
C LEU A 279 -9.54 -0.22 -4.66
N ILE A 280 -8.26 -0.61 -4.79
CA ILE A 280 -7.51 -1.28 -3.70
C ILE A 280 -7.45 -0.38 -2.47
N VAL A 281 -7.07 0.88 -2.66
CA VAL A 281 -6.93 1.85 -1.56
C VAL A 281 -8.28 2.22 -0.96
N ALA A 282 -9.34 2.25 -1.78
CA ALA A 282 -10.72 2.47 -1.34
C ALA A 282 -11.39 1.22 -0.72
N HIS A 283 -10.69 0.06 -0.73
CA HIS A 283 -11.21 -1.24 -0.29
C HIS A 283 -12.48 -1.70 -1.03
N ASP A 284 -12.72 -1.20 -2.26
CA ASP A 284 -13.83 -1.67 -3.10
C ASP A 284 -13.40 -2.85 -3.98
N TYR A 285 -13.30 -4.01 -3.36
CA TYR A 285 -12.81 -5.23 -4.03
C TYR A 285 -13.81 -5.83 -5.01
N LYS A 286 -15.11 -5.51 -4.89
CA LYS A 286 -16.12 -5.93 -5.87
C LYS A 286 -15.95 -5.17 -7.18
N ALA A 287 -15.81 -3.86 -7.11
CA ALA A 287 -15.52 -3.04 -8.28
C ALA A 287 -14.14 -3.40 -8.88
N LEU A 288 -13.14 -3.71 -8.04
CA LEU A 288 -11.83 -4.16 -8.48
C LEU A 288 -11.89 -5.44 -9.32
N GLU A 289 -12.69 -6.43 -8.92
CA GLU A 289 -12.86 -7.68 -9.68
C GLU A 289 -13.45 -7.41 -11.06
N ILE A 290 -14.49 -6.57 -11.14
CA ILE A 290 -15.11 -6.16 -12.40
C ILE A 290 -14.07 -5.45 -13.31
N GLU A 291 -13.27 -4.56 -12.75
CA GLU A 291 -12.24 -3.85 -13.51
C GLU A 291 -11.12 -4.79 -13.99
N ALA A 292 -10.68 -5.72 -13.14
CA ALA A 292 -9.67 -6.71 -13.48
C ALA A 292 -10.12 -7.64 -14.62
N GLU A 293 -11.39 -8.10 -14.60
CA GLU A 293 -11.95 -8.91 -15.70
C GLU A 293 -12.08 -8.11 -17.01
N LYS A 294 -12.45 -6.83 -16.95
CA LYS A 294 -12.45 -5.96 -18.15
C LYS A 294 -11.04 -5.78 -18.70
N MET A 295 -10.04 -5.58 -17.84
CA MET A 295 -8.63 -5.48 -18.26
C MET A 295 -8.15 -6.77 -18.93
N LYS A 296 -8.49 -7.93 -18.39
CA LYS A 296 -8.16 -9.25 -18.95
C LYS A 296 -8.75 -9.47 -20.35
N GLN A 297 -9.91 -8.87 -20.66
CA GLN A 297 -10.49 -8.90 -22.01
C GLN A 297 -9.73 -8.02 -23.01
N ILE A 298 -9.17 -6.90 -22.53
CA ILE A 298 -8.42 -5.93 -23.34
C ILE A 298 -7.00 -6.43 -23.59
N ASP A 299 -6.34 -6.95 -22.56
CA ASP A 299 -4.94 -7.37 -22.60
C ASP A 299 -4.74 -8.67 -21.81
N LYS A 300 -4.38 -9.72 -22.55
CA LYS A 300 -4.09 -11.06 -21.97
C LYS A 300 -2.64 -11.21 -21.53
N VAL A 301 -1.79 -10.23 -21.82
CA VAL A 301 -0.33 -10.30 -21.66
C VAL A 301 0.13 -9.54 -20.42
N ASN A 302 -0.55 -8.46 -20.03
CA ASN A 302 -0.11 -7.63 -18.91
C ASN A 302 -0.23 -8.37 -17.57
N PRO A 303 0.91 -8.69 -16.92
CA PRO A 303 0.91 -9.53 -15.72
C PRO A 303 0.26 -8.84 -14.50
N ARG A 304 0.18 -7.49 -14.45
CA ARG A 304 -0.47 -6.78 -13.32
C ARG A 304 -1.96 -7.10 -13.17
N ILE A 305 -2.61 -7.57 -14.24
CA ILE A 305 -4.01 -8.02 -14.17
C ILE A 305 -4.16 -9.19 -13.19
N LEU A 306 -3.18 -10.09 -13.14
CA LEU A 306 -3.16 -11.21 -12.18
C LEU A 306 -3.09 -10.71 -10.72
N ARG A 307 -2.36 -9.62 -10.45
CA ARG A 307 -2.34 -8.97 -9.13
C ARG A 307 -3.74 -8.50 -8.73
N TYR A 308 -4.42 -7.77 -9.59
CA TYR A 308 -5.76 -7.24 -9.31
C TYR A 308 -6.79 -8.34 -9.11
N LEU A 309 -6.74 -9.39 -9.95
CA LEU A 309 -7.58 -10.59 -9.79
C LEU A 309 -7.29 -11.29 -8.47
N GLY A 310 -6.02 -11.42 -8.09
CA GLY A 310 -5.64 -12.07 -6.83
C GLY A 310 -6.14 -11.33 -5.60
N TYR A 311 -5.98 -10.01 -5.56
CA TYR A 311 -6.43 -9.18 -4.43
C TYR A 311 -7.95 -9.16 -4.31
N SER A 312 -8.66 -8.92 -5.41
CA SER A 312 -10.13 -8.92 -5.41
C SER A 312 -10.69 -10.28 -5.03
N ALA A 313 -10.14 -11.36 -5.58
CA ALA A 313 -10.57 -12.72 -5.31
C ALA A 313 -10.40 -13.11 -3.82
N TYR A 314 -9.31 -12.66 -3.16
CA TYR A 314 -9.12 -12.89 -1.72
C TYR A 314 -10.25 -12.28 -0.88
N TYR A 315 -10.60 -11.02 -1.15
CA TYR A 315 -11.65 -10.32 -0.40
C TYR A 315 -13.07 -10.75 -0.79
N ASN A 316 -13.26 -11.28 -2.00
CA ASN A 316 -14.55 -11.80 -2.47
C ASN A 316 -14.72 -13.32 -2.22
N ASP A 317 -13.91 -13.90 -1.33
CA ASP A 317 -13.95 -15.30 -0.93
C ASP A 317 -13.61 -16.32 -2.01
N ASN A 318 -13.09 -15.89 -3.17
CA ASN A 318 -12.64 -16.75 -4.26
C ASN A 318 -11.18 -17.20 -4.05
N VAL A 319 -10.92 -17.90 -2.93
CA VAL A 319 -9.57 -18.16 -2.41
C VAL A 319 -8.69 -18.92 -3.41
N ASP A 320 -9.25 -19.87 -4.18
CA ASP A 320 -8.50 -20.62 -5.18
C ASP A 320 -8.03 -19.74 -6.34
N VAL A 321 -8.88 -18.81 -6.79
CA VAL A 321 -8.52 -17.82 -7.80
C VAL A 321 -7.45 -16.87 -7.28
N ALA A 322 -7.56 -16.45 -6.02
CA ALA A 322 -6.56 -15.60 -5.37
C ALA A 322 -5.17 -16.27 -5.35
N ILE A 323 -5.11 -17.51 -4.85
CA ILE A 323 -3.87 -18.29 -4.78
C ILE A 323 -3.27 -18.46 -6.18
N LYS A 324 -4.07 -18.96 -7.13
CA LYS A 324 -3.57 -19.21 -8.50
C LYS A 324 -3.04 -17.94 -9.15
N SER A 325 -3.81 -16.86 -9.13
CA SER A 325 -3.43 -15.61 -9.78
C SER A 325 -2.15 -15.00 -9.19
N LEU A 326 -2.02 -15.02 -7.85
CA LEU A 326 -0.85 -14.48 -7.18
C LEU A 326 0.36 -15.41 -7.29
N GLN A 327 0.20 -16.73 -7.34
CA GLN A 327 1.27 -17.67 -7.65
C GLN A 327 1.82 -17.46 -9.06
N ASP A 328 0.92 -17.36 -10.06
CA ASP A 328 1.31 -17.10 -11.45
C ASP A 328 2.04 -15.74 -11.57
N TYR A 329 1.61 -14.72 -10.81
CA TYR A 329 2.28 -13.42 -10.80
C TYR A 329 3.64 -13.44 -10.10
N THR A 330 3.71 -13.98 -8.88
CA THR A 330 4.95 -13.98 -8.06
C THR A 330 5.98 -14.99 -8.52
N GLY A 331 5.56 -16.03 -9.25
CA GLY A 331 6.43 -17.05 -9.82
C GLY A 331 7.21 -16.59 -11.05
N ASN A 332 6.80 -15.52 -11.70
CA ASN A 332 7.53 -14.97 -12.85
C ASN A 332 8.55 -13.92 -12.39
N THR A 333 9.83 -14.23 -12.52
CA THR A 333 10.95 -13.38 -12.10
C THR A 333 11.06 -12.05 -12.88
N ALA A 334 10.38 -11.93 -14.02
CA ALA A 334 10.31 -10.68 -14.77
C ALA A 334 9.30 -9.68 -14.17
N ASN A 335 8.42 -10.13 -13.27
CA ASN A 335 7.43 -9.26 -12.65
C ASN A 335 8.03 -8.45 -11.49
N ASN A 336 7.60 -7.20 -11.37
CA ASN A 336 7.92 -6.38 -10.20
C ASN A 336 7.02 -6.76 -9.02
N VAL A 337 7.47 -7.76 -8.24
CA VAL A 337 6.73 -8.28 -7.07
C VAL A 337 6.95 -7.37 -5.88
N ILE A 338 5.86 -6.94 -5.24
CA ILE A 338 5.86 -6.09 -4.04
C ILE A 338 5.42 -6.88 -2.80
N SER A 339 5.63 -6.31 -1.63
CA SER A 339 5.23 -6.90 -0.33
C SER A 339 3.79 -7.37 -0.32
N LEU A 340 2.86 -6.57 -0.84
CA LEU A 340 1.43 -6.86 -0.86
C LEU A 340 1.09 -8.16 -1.64
N ASP A 341 1.86 -8.49 -2.69
CA ASP A 341 1.63 -9.71 -3.46
C ASP A 341 1.87 -10.97 -2.61
N TYR A 342 2.97 -10.98 -1.84
CA TYR A 342 3.25 -12.07 -0.91
C TYR A 342 2.30 -12.07 0.29
N LEU A 343 1.90 -10.90 0.77
CA LEU A 343 0.94 -10.77 1.86
C LEU A 343 -0.40 -11.43 1.50
N TYR A 344 -1.03 -11.03 0.40
CA TYR A 344 -2.31 -11.59 0.00
C TYR A 344 -2.23 -13.05 -0.44
N LEU A 345 -1.11 -13.46 -1.06
CA LEU A 345 -0.88 -14.88 -1.34
C LEU A 345 -0.77 -15.69 -0.03
N GLY A 346 -0.08 -15.16 0.97
CA GLY A 346 0.05 -15.76 2.29
C GLY A 346 -1.29 -15.85 3.02
N LEU A 347 -2.03 -14.74 3.08
CA LEU A 347 -3.36 -14.68 3.69
C LEU A 347 -4.36 -15.62 3.00
N ALA A 348 -4.31 -15.74 1.67
CA ALA A 348 -5.15 -16.66 0.93
C ALA A 348 -4.84 -18.13 1.27
N ASN A 349 -3.56 -18.50 1.42
CA ASN A 349 -3.17 -19.84 1.86
C ASN A 349 -3.61 -20.12 3.30
N VAL A 350 -3.46 -19.16 4.22
CA VAL A 350 -3.99 -19.26 5.60
C VAL A 350 -5.49 -19.47 5.57
N LYS A 351 -6.22 -18.66 4.82
CA LYS A 351 -7.68 -18.78 4.70
C LYS A 351 -8.09 -20.13 4.10
N LYS A 352 -7.41 -20.59 3.05
CA LYS A 352 -7.67 -21.91 2.44
C LYS A 352 -7.46 -23.05 3.42
N SER A 353 -6.42 -22.96 4.25
CA SER A 353 -6.07 -23.99 5.24
C SER A 353 -7.12 -24.17 6.33
N THR A 354 -8.02 -23.18 6.49
CA THR A 354 -9.07 -23.17 7.52
C THR A 354 -10.48 -23.18 6.92
N MET A 355 -10.62 -23.52 5.62
CA MET A 355 -11.91 -23.67 4.96
C MET A 355 -12.50 -25.07 5.18
N GLY A 356 -13.76 -25.13 5.58
CA GLY A 356 -14.53 -26.37 5.79
C GLY A 356 -15.54 -26.24 6.92
N THR A 357 -16.26 -27.32 7.22
CA THR A 357 -17.17 -27.43 8.37
C THR A 357 -16.44 -28.13 9.51
N ASP A 358 -16.67 -27.67 10.74
CA ASP A 358 -16.14 -28.28 11.97
C ASP A 358 -14.61 -28.40 12.04
N ILE A 359 -13.90 -27.37 11.52
CA ILE A 359 -12.43 -27.35 11.55
C ILE A 359 -11.94 -27.10 12.97
N ILE A 360 -11.15 -28.06 13.48
CA ILE A 360 -10.51 -28.00 14.80
C ILE A 360 -9.02 -27.57 14.74
N ALA A 361 -8.42 -27.61 13.54
CA ALA A 361 -7.06 -27.14 13.25
C ALA A 361 -6.93 -26.83 11.76
N ALA A 362 -6.03 -25.92 11.40
CA ALA A 362 -5.70 -25.62 10.00
C ALA A 362 -5.03 -26.82 9.31
N GLU A 363 -5.17 -26.90 7.97
CA GLU A 363 -4.37 -27.82 7.16
C GLU A 363 -2.89 -27.38 7.23
N PRO A 364 -1.98 -28.20 7.78
CA PRO A 364 -0.66 -27.72 8.19
C PRO A 364 0.22 -27.24 7.04
N VAL A 365 0.15 -27.88 5.87
CA VAL A 365 1.04 -27.54 4.74
C VAL A 365 0.67 -26.17 4.19
N LEU A 366 -0.61 -25.94 3.90
CA LEU A 366 -1.10 -24.65 3.39
C LEU A 366 -0.92 -23.53 4.42
N PHE A 367 -1.18 -23.83 5.70
CA PHE A 367 -0.99 -22.86 6.78
C PHE A 367 0.46 -22.40 6.85
N ASN A 368 1.41 -23.35 6.88
CA ASN A 368 2.83 -23.03 6.95
C ASN A 368 3.32 -22.26 5.72
N ILE A 369 2.88 -22.64 4.51
CA ILE A 369 3.16 -21.87 3.29
C ILE A 369 2.66 -20.43 3.46
N GLY A 370 1.44 -20.26 3.95
CA GLY A 370 0.85 -18.95 4.19
C GLY A 370 1.66 -18.10 5.16
N ILE A 371 2.06 -18.67 6.30
CA ILE A 371 2.89 -17.99 7.31
C ILE A 371 4.25 -17.56 6.75
N GLU A 372 4.94 -18.42 5.99
CA GLU A 372 6.23 -18.07 5.40
C GLU A 372 6.13 -16.95 4.35
N LEU A 373 5.05 -16.94 3.56
CA LEU A 373 4.77 -15.85 2.61
C LEU A 373 4.47 -14.53 3.33
N ILE A 374 3.70 -14.55 4.43
CA ILE A 374 3.43 -13.38 5.26
C ILE A 374 4.73 -12.84 5.86
N LYS A 375 5.59 -13.72 6.41
CA LYS A 375 6.91 -13.32 6.92
C LYS A 375 7.76 -12.67 5.83
N LYS A 376 7.74 -13.22 4.61
CA LYS A 376 8.44 -12.65 3.46
C LYS A 376 7.91 -11.25 3.12
N ALA A 377 6.60 -11.05 3.13
CA ALA A 377 5.99 -9.75 2.91
C ALA A 377 6.44 -8.72 3.95
N VAL A 378 6.40 -9.07 5.24
CA VAL A 378 6.82 -8.19 6.34
C VAL A 378 8.32 -7.89 6.29
N ALA A 379 9.15 -8.84 5.86
CA ALA A 379 10.58 -8.61 5.66
C ALA A 379 10.87 -7.62 4.53
N MET A 380 10.02 -7.57 3.49
CA MET A 380 10.12 -6.58 2.41
C MET A 380 9.61 -5.20 2.86
N GLU A 381 8.54 -5.16 3.65
CA GLU A 381 7.90 -3.94 4.12
C GLU A 381 7.29 -4.16 5.50
N SER A 382 7.91 -3.61 6.53
CA SER A 382 7.48 -3.83 7.93
C SER A 382 6.06 -3.30 8.22
N ALA A 383 5.55 -2.35 7.44
CA ALA A 383 4.19 -1.83 7.56
C ALA A 383 3.11 -2.85 7.15
N ALA A 384 3.45 -3.91 6.41
CA ALA A 384 2.54 -4.98 6.04
C ALA A 384 1.87 -5.69 7.24
N VAL A 385 2.45 -5.59 8.42
CA VAL A 385 1.84 -6.09 9.67
C VAL A 385 0.47 -5.47 9.97
N ASN A 386 0.21 -4.25 9.48
CA ASN A 386 -1.06 -3.56 9.72
C ASN A 386 -2.28 -4.26 9.11
N ASP A 387 -2.08 -5.14 8.14
CA ASP A 387 -3.15 -5.85 7.43
C ASP A 387 -3.39 -7.27 7.99
N LEU A 388 -2.68 -7.67 9.04
CA LEU A 388 -2.77 -9.00 9.63
C LEU A 388 -3.84 -9.13 10.72
N SER A 389 -4.23 -8.01 11.36
CA SER A 389 -5.11 -8.01 12.54
C SER A 389 -6.45 -8.71 12.28
N GLU A 390 -7.09 -8.44 11.15
CA GLU A 390 -8.38 -9.05 10.80
C GLU A 390 -8.26 -10.56 10.55
N ALA A 391 -7.20 -11.01 9.89
CA ALA A 391 -6.96 -12.44 9.68
C ALA A 391 -6.73 -13.16 11.03
N GLY A 392 -5.92 -12.58 11.92
CA GLY A 392 -5.70 -13.12 13.26
C GLY A 392 -6.99 -13.18 14.09
N LYS A 393 -7.83 -12.14 14.06
CA LYS A 393 -9.13 -12.11 14.74
C LYS A 393 -10.08 -13.17 14.18
N GLY A 394 -10.17 -13.32 12.86
CA GLY A 394 -10.99 -14.34 12.24
C GLY A 394 -10.63 -15.76 12.71
N LEU A 395 -9.34 -16.06 12.83
CA LEU A 395 -8.86 -17.33 13.38
C LEU A 395 -9.21 -17.47 14.88
N TYR A 396 -9.06 -16.40 15.65
CA TYR A 396 -9.40 -16.38 17.08
C TYR A 396 -10.89 -16.64 17.32
N GLU A 397 -11.78 -16.02 16.54
CA GLU A 397 -13.23 -16.21 16.62
C GLU A 397 -13.65 -17.63 16.25
N GLN A 398 -12.94 -18.26 15.30
CA GLN A 398 -13.09 -19.68 14.98
C GLN A 398 -12.50 -20.62 16.05
N LYS A 399 -11.91 -20.08 17.13
CA LYS A 399 -11.20 -20.82 18.18
C LYS A 399 -9.97 -21.59 17.71
N LEU A 400 -9.42 -21.22 16.55
CA LEU A 400 -8.14 -21.70 16.04
C LEU A 400 -7.00 -20.91 16.70
N TYR A 401 -6.89 -21.09 18.03
CA TYR A 401 -6.05 -20.22 18.86
C TYR A 401 -4.56 -20.34 18.55
N LYS A 402 -4.09 -21.53 18.22
CA LYS A 402 -2.68 -21.76 17.83
C LYS A 402 -2.35 -21.02 16.55
N GLU A 403 -3.22 -21.09 15.57
CA GLU A 403 -3.10 -20.43 14.28
C GLU A 403 -3.21 -18.91 14.42
N ALA A 404 -4.15 -18.44 15.23
CA ALA A 404 -4.29 -17.03 15.56
C ALA A 404 -3.02 -16.47 16.22
N ALA A 405 -2.44 -17.19 17.18
CA ALA A 405 -1.19 -16.80 17.82
C ALA A 405 -0.05 -16.66 16.82
N ALA A 406 0.07 -17.58 15.85
CA ALA A 406 1.11 -17.52 14.82
C ALA A 406 0.99 -16.26 13.93
N VAL A 407 -0.22 -15.86 13.57
CA VAL A 407 -0.45 -14.61 12.81
C VAL A 407 -0.17 -13.38 13.68
N PHE A 408 -0.64 -13.36 14.94
CA PHE A 408 -0.41 -12.24 15.84
C PHE A 408 1.06 -12.10 16.27
N GLU A 409 1.85 -13.18 16.35
CA GLU A 409 3.30 -13.07 16.55
C GLU A 409 3.98 -12.26 15.45
N ILE A 410 3.53 -12.40 14.20
CA ILE A 410 4.05 -11.61 13.09
C ILE A 410 3.53 -10.17 13.17
N SER A 411 2.22 -9.99 13.42
CA SER A 411 1.61 -8.66 13.45
C SER A 411 2.21 -7.77 14.56
N THR A 412 2.62 -8.36 15.69
CA THR A 412 3.24 -7.66 16.81
C THR A 412 4.75 -7.43 16.67
N SER A 413 5.37 -7.87 15.57
CA SER A 413 6.81 -7.69 15.33
C SER A 413 7.21 -6.22 15.09
N ASN A 414 6.28 -5.38 14.65
CA ASN A 414 6.50 -3.95 14.46
C ASN A 414 5.75 -3.14 15.53
N LYS A 415 6.50 -2.48 16.43
CA LYS A 415 5.94 -1.67 17.51
C LYS A 415 5.20 -0.41 17.04
N GLU A 416 5.51 0.07 15.84
CA GLU A 416 4.86 1.22 15.22
C GLU A 416 3.52 0.86 14.53
N SER A 417 3.11 -0.41 14.57
CA SER A 417 1.82 -0.83 14.02
C SER A 417 0.66 -0.13 14.73
N LYS A 418 -0.29 0.38 13.93
CA LYS A 418 -1.54 0.97 14.45
C LYS A 418 -2.35 -0.01 15.31
N ASN A 419 -2.17 -1.31 15.12
CA ASN A 419 -2.87 -2.38 15.81
C ASN A 419 -2.03 -3.00 16.95
N PHE A 420 -0.80 -2.53 17.20
CA PHE A 420 0.16 -3.16 18.10
C PHE A 420 -0.44 -3.53 19.48
N LEU A 421 -1.16 -2.61 20.09
CA LEU A 421 -1.76 -2.86 21.41
C LEU A 421 -2.84 -3.96 21.35
N LEU A 422 -3.75 -3.87 20.38
CA LEU A 422 -4.84 -4.80 20.23
C LEU A 422 -4.33 -6.20 19.84
N ASP A 423 -3.37 -6.27 18.91
CA ASP A 423 -2.80 -7.52 18.45
C ASP A 423 -1.98 -8.23 19.54
N ASN A 424 -1.27 -7.50 20.42
CA ASN A 424 -0.64 -8.08 21.60
C ASN A 424 -1.68 -8.66 22.59
N PHE A 425 -2.83 -7.98 22.76
CA PHE A 425 -3.89 -8.52 23.61
C PHE A 425 -4.47 -9.82 23.04
N TYR A 426 -4.72 -9.88 21.73
CA TYR A 426 -5.17 -11.10 21.05
C TYR A 426 -4.08 -12.19 21.02
N LEU A 427 -2.81 -11.84 20.86
CA LEU A 427 -1.70 -12.79 20.96
C LEU A 427 -1.69 -13.49 22.31
N GLY A 428 -1.70 -12.69 23.39
CA GLY A 428 -1.73 -13.21 24.75
C GLY A 428 -2.94 -14.13 24.99
N ASN A 429 -4.13 -13.69 24.59
CA ASN A 429 -5.37 -14.47 24.74
C ASN A 429 -5.33 -15.76 23.91
N SER A 430 -4.87 -15.70 22.65
CA SER A 430 -4.77 -16.87 21.79
C SER A 430 -3.89 -17.95 22.42
N ILE A 431 -2.71 -17.56 22.90
CA ILE A 431 -1.81 -18.49 23.59
C ILE A 431 -2.43 -19.02 24.87
N TYR A 432 -3.06 -18.16 25.67
CA TYR A 432 -3.71 -18.57 26.91
C TYR A 432 -4.80 -19.62 26.65
N PHE A 433 -5.72 -19.36 25.71
CA PHE A 433 -6.81 -20.27 25.40
C PHE A 433 -6.33 -21.56 24.75
N ASP A 434 -5.27 -21.52 23.92
CA ASP A 434 -4.68 -22.75 23.37
C ASP A 434 -4.12 -23.66 24.47
N ASN A 435 -3.54 -23.08 25.52
CA ASN A 435 -2.98 -23.81 26.66
C ASN A 435 -4.00 -24.21 27.73
N THR A 436 -5.25 -23.72 27.64
CA THR A 436 -6.31 -24.03 28.61
C THR A 436 -7.48 -24.81 28.01
N LYS A 437 -7.48 -25.07 26.71
CA LYS A 437 -8.49 -25.94 26.09
C LYS A 437 -8.40 -27.38 26.62
N ALA A 438 -9.51 -28.10 26.56
CA ALA A 438 -9.57 -29.48 27.02
C ALA A 438 -8.50 -30.36 26.34
N GLY A 439 -7.71 -31.08 27.13
CA GLY A 439 -6.64 -31.95 26.66
C GLY A 439 -5.37 -31.23 26.21
N ALA A 440 -5.24 -29.91 26.40
CA ALA A 440 -4.04 -29.17 26.04
C ALA A 440 -2.81 -29.63 26.83
N VAL A 441 -1.70 -29.80 26.12
CA VAL A 441 -0.37 -29.93 26.75
C VAL A 441 0.18 -28.51 26.92
N LYS A 442 0.58 -28.20 28.16
CA LYS A 442 1.07 -26.89 28.53
C LYS A 442 2.38 -26.55 27.80
N ASP A 443 2.38 -25.50 27.00
CA ASP A 443 3.57 -24.95 26.34
C ASP A 443 4.11 -23.74 27.12
N THR A 444 5.14 -23.97 27.93
CA THR A 444 5.73 -22.92 28.78
C THR A 444 6.46 -21.85 27.96
N ILE A 445 6.96 -22.16 26.76
CA ILE A 445 7.60 -21.18 25.88
C ILE A 445 6.54 -20.24 25.32
N ALA A 446 5.44 -20.78 24.83
CA ALA A 446 4.33 -19.96 24.35
C ALA A 446 3.73 -19.11 25.48
N LEU A 447 3.53 -19.69 26.68
CA LEU A 447 3.01 -18.94 27.83
C LEU A 447 3.90 -17.76 28.25
N ARG A 448 5.23 -17.88 28.13
CA ARG A 448 6.12 -16.72 28.34
C ARG A 448 5.94 -15.64 27.30
N LYS A 449 5.67 -16.00 26.03
CA LYS A 449 5.30 -15.01 25.00
C LYS A 449 3.97 -14.30 25.33
N ALA A 450 2.99 -15.03 25.88
CA ALA A 450 1.74 -14.44 26.33
C ALA A 450 1.95 -13.44 27.49
N ASP A 451 2.81 -13.78 28.46
CA ASP A 451 3.18 -12.86 29.54
C ASP A 451 3.80 -11.55 29.01
N ILE A 452 4.71 -11.68 28.02
CA ILE A 452 5.32 -10.52 27.35
C ILE A 452 4.26 -9.71 26.60
N ALA A 453 3.37 -10.37 25.85
CA ALA A 453 2.33 -9.71 25.07
C ALA A 453 1.38 -8.89 25.96
N PHE A 454 0.91 -9.47 27.08
CA PHE A 454 0.13 -8.71 28.05
C PHE A 454 0.95 -7.60 28.71
N GLY A 455 2.25 -7.81 28.91
CA GLY A 455 3.18 -6.77 29.37
C GLY A 455 3.21 -5.57 28.45
N ASN A 456 3.32 -5.79 27.14
CA ASN A 456 3.27 -4.74 26.12
C ASN A 456 1.96 -3.95 26.15
N VAL A 457 0.83 -4.65 26.37
CA VAL A 457 -0.48 -3.99 26.54
C VAL A 457 -0.50 -3.10 27.78
N ILE A 458 0.01 -3.58 28.91
CA ILE A 458 0.06 -2.85 30.17
C ILE A 458 0.97 -1.61 30.06
N GLU A 459 2.10 -1.75 29.40
CA GLU A 459 3.04 -0.64 29.17
C GLU A 459 2.41 0.46 28.31
N ALA A 460 1.76 0.09 27.21
CA ALA A 460 1.12 1.03 26.30
C ALA A 460 -0.18 1.62 26.85
N SER A 461 -0.93 0.85 27.66
CA SER A 461 -2.23 1.26 28.24
C SER A 461 -2.40 0.70 29.65
N PRO A 462 -1.81 1.36 30.67
CA PRO A 462 -1.88 0.90 32.07
C PRO A 462 -3.29 0.83 32.66
N ALA A 463 -4.29 1.41 32.00
CA ALA A 463 -5.69 1.37 32.42
C ALA A 463 -6.46 0.11 31.92
N THR A 464 -5.85 -0.74 31.10
CA THR A 464 -6.46 -1.94 30.51
C THR A 464 -6.52 -3.06 31.54
N GLN A 465 -7.60 -3.10 32.32
CA GLN A 465 -7.79 -4.02 33.44
C GLN A 465 -7.59 -5.50 33.07
N ASP A 466 -8.13 -5.92 31.92
CA ASP A 466 -8.13 -7.32 31.51
C ASP A 466 -6.71 -7.83 31.19
N ALA A 467 -5.81 -6.96 30.78
CA ALA A 467 -4.42 -7.36 30.55
C ALA A 467 -3.73 -7.84 31.84
N TYR A 468 -4.01 -7.21 32.97
CA TYR A 468 -3.49 -7.65 34.28
C TYR A 468 -4.06 -9.00 34.69
N VAL A 469 -5.37 -9.20 34.52
CA VAL A 469 -6.03 -10.47 34.86
C VAL A 469 -5.50 -11.61 34.03
N TYR A 470 -5.42 -11.44 32.71
CA TYR A 470 -4.89 -12.49 31.82
C TYR A 470 -3.39 -12.71 32.02
N ARG A 471 -2.62 -11.68 32.35
CA ARG A 471 -1.23 -11.82 32.72
C ARG A 471 -1.06 -12.62 34.01
N ALA A 472 -1.87 -12.37 35.05
CA ALA A 472 -1.89 -13.14 36.28
C ALA A 472 -2.27 -14.61 36.02
N ARG A 473 -3.32 -14.87 35.23
CA ARG A 473 -3.72 -16.22 34.81
C ARG A 473 -2.60 -16.97 34.08
N THR A 474 -1.90 -16.27 33.19
CA THR A 474 -0.77 -16.84 32.46
C THR A 474 0.37 -17.23 33.41
N ASN A 475 0.66 -16.39 34.42
CA ASN A 475 1.68 -16.70 35.43
C ASN A 475 1.24 -17.83 36.37
N THR A 476 -0.07 -17.97 36.66
CA THR A 476 -0.60 -19.17 37.33
C THR A 476 -0.30 -20.45 36.53
N LEU A 477 -0.51 -20.41 35.20
CA LEU A 477 -0.16 -21.55 34.34
C LEU A 477 1.34 -21.83 34.32
N LEU A 478 2.18 -20.80 34.40
CA LEU A 478 3.64 -20.94 34.46
C LEU A 478 4.13 -21.45 35.84
N GLY A 479 3.30 -21.41 36.87
CA GLY A 479 3.68 -21.75 38.26
C GLY A 479 4.50 -20.64 38.94
N ASP A 480 4.39 -19.41 38.45
CA ASP A 480 5.07 -18.22 38.99
C ASP A 480 4.12 -17.46 39.92
N ASP A 481 4.05 -17.94 41.16
CA ASP A 481 3.14 -17.37 42.17
C ASP A 481 3.47 -15.92 42.51
N GLU A 482 4.74 -15.51 42.44
CA GLU A 482 5.15 -14.14 42.72
C GLU A 482 4.58 -13.17 41.68
N GLN A 483 4.76 -13.47 40.39
CA GLN A 483 4.23 -12.63 39.31
C GLN A 483 2.70 -12.70 39.26
N MET A 484 2.11 -13.85 39.47
CA MET A 484 0.66 -14.02 39.55
C MET A 484 0.06 -13.09 40.65
N ILE A 485 0.58 -13.12 41.86
CA ILE A 485 0.15 -12.26 42.96
C ILE A 485 0.33 -10.79 42.61
N LYS A 486 1.47 -10.42 42.05
CA LYS A 486 1.76 -9.04 41.64
C LYS A 486 0.72 -8.50 40.64
N TYR A 487 0.37 -9.24 39.62
CA TYR A 487 -0.54 -8.74 38.58
C TYR A 487 -2.00 -8.74 39.04
N TYR A 488 -2.43 -9.71 39.86
CA TYR A 488 -3.75 -9.62 40.50
C TYR A 488 -3.83 -8.45 41.46
N GLN A 489 -2.79 -8.16 42.25
CA GLN A 489 -2.79 -6.98 43.12
C GLN A 489 -2.91 -5.68 42.31
N GLN A 490 -2.16 -5.56 41.22
CA GLN A 490 -2.27 -4.39 40.34
C GLN A 490 -3.68 -4.25 39.74
N TYR A 491 -4.31 -5.36 39.33
CA TYR A 491 -5.72 -5.35 38.92
C TYR A 491 -6.65 -4.81 40.02
N ILE A 492 -6.52 -5.33 41.25
CA ILE A 492 -7.30 -4.90 42.39
C ILE A 492 -7.11 -3.40 42.65
N ASP A 493 -5.90 -2.92 42.64
CA ASP A 493 -5.56 -1.50 42.85
C ASP A 493 -6.23 -0.59 41.82
N ILE A 494 -6.20 -0.98 40.55
CA ILE A 494 -6.84 -0.24 39.44
C ILE A 494 -8.34 -0.17 39.62
N VAL A 495 -8.98 -1.31 39.96
CA VAL A 495 -10.43 -1.39 40.12
C VAL A 495 -10.87 -0.61 41.38
N THR A 496 -10.13 -0.74 42.49
CA THR A 496 -10.40 0.00 43.72
C THR A 496 -10.30 1.51 43.52
N LYS A 497 -9.28 1.97 42.72
CA LYS A 497 -9.12 3.39 42.40
C LYS A 497 -10.27 3.95 41.55
N LYS A 498 -10.94 3.12 40.75
CA LYS A 498 -12.14 3.50 39.97
C LYS A 498 -13.39 3.64 40.84
N GLY A 499 -13.39 3.10 42.04
CA GLY A 499 -14.43 3.30 43.06
C GLY A 499 -15.50 2.21 43.13
N PRO A 500 -16.45 2.36 44.04
CA PRO A 500 -17.45 1.33 44.39
C PRO A 500 -18.36 0.93 43.19
N GLU A 501 -18.70 1.86 42.34
CA GLU A 501 -19.54 1.58 41.15
C GLU A 501 -18.87 0.60 40.20
N GLU A 502 -17.58 0.74 39.96
CA GLU A 502 -16.82 -0.20 39.13
C GLU A 502 -16.77 -1.58 39.78
N MET A 503 -16.44 -1.62 41.08
CA MET A 503 -16.37 -2.86 41.87
C MET A 503 -17.72 -3.59 41.96
N ALA A 504 -18.82 -2.87 41.84
CA ALA A 504 -20.18 -3.45 41.88
C ALA A 504 -20.58 -4.18 40.59
N LYS A 505 -19.91 -3.94 39.48
CA LYS A 505 -20.20 -4.61 38.21
C LYS A 505 -19.99 -6.12 38.33
N ALA A 506 -20.95 -6.93 37.84
CA ALA A 506 -20.92 -8.40 37.97
C ALA A 506 -19.63 -9.01 37.42
N ALA A 507 -19.16 -8.55 36.24
CA ALA A 507 -17.93 -9.03 35.64
C ALA A 507 -16.68 -8.69 36.46
N VAL A 508 -16.66 -7.53 37.13
CA VAL A 508 -15.56 -7.10 38.00
C VAL A 508 -15.58 -7.89 39.30
N LYS A 509 -16.75 -8.10 39.90
CA LYS A 509 -16.89 -8.96 41.10
C LYS A 509 -16.36 -10.36 40.86
N GLY A 510 -16.71 -10.98 39.75
CA GLY A 510 -16.18 -12.31 39.38
C GLY A 510 -14.66 -12.36 39.31
N LYS A 511 -14.04 -11.34 38.66
CA LYS A 511 -12.58 -11.23 38.58
C LYS A 511 -11.91 -10.92 39.92
N LEU A 512 -12.56 -10.14 40.79
CA LEU A 512 -12.06 -9.88 42.14
C LEU A 512 -12.09 -11.16 43.01
N ILE A 513 -13.18 -11.94 42.95
CA ILE A 513 -13.29 -13.24 43.64
C ILE A 513 -12.18 -14.18 43.13
N GLU A 514 -11.99 -14.27 41.83
CA GLU A 514 -10.91 -15.05 41.23
C GLU A 514 -9.53 -14.60 41.75
N ALA A 515 -9.26 -13.29 41.67
CA ALA A 515 -8.00 -12.72 42.11
C ALA A 515 -7.70 -13.02 43.57
N TYR A 516 -8.67 -12.77 44.49
CA TYR A 516 -8.49 -13.04 45.89
C TYR A 516 -8.31 -14.53 46.20
N ASN A 517 -9.09 -15.42 45.58
CA ASN A 517 -8.96 -16.85 45.77
C ASN A 517 -7.60 -17.38 45.27
N THR A 518 -7.15 -16.93 44.11
CA THR A 518 -5.89 -17.38 43.49
C THR A 518 -4.69 -16.86 44.28
N MET A 519 -4.70 -15.59 44.69
CA MET A 519 -3.65 -15.03 45.56
C MET A 519 -3.62 -15.74 46.93
N ALA A 520 -4.76 -16.01 47.50
CA ALA A 520 -4.86 -16.77 48.77
C ALA A 520 -4.23 -18.17 48.62
N ALA A 521 -4.53 -18.87 47.52
CA ALA A 521 -3.92 -20.17 47.23
C ALA A 521 -2.38 -20.08 47.08
N GLY A 522 -1.86 -19.05 46.39
CA GLY A 522 -0.43 -18.78 46.28
C GLY A 522 0.26 -18.53 47.63
N TYR A 523 -0.41 -17.87 48.57
CA TYR A 523 0.10 -17.68 49.92
C TYR A 523 -0.07 -18.89 50.87
N ALA A 524 -0.93 -19.84 50.55
CA ALA A 524 -1.33 -20.90 51.47
C ALA A 524 -0.18 -21.70 52.10
N ASN A 525 0.93 -21.86 51.40
CA ASN A 525 2.12 -22.58 51.85
C ASN A 525 3.24 -21.68 52.40
N THR A 526 3.21 -20.37 52.11
CA THR A 526 4.27 -19.42 52.46
C THR A 526 3.88 -18.42 53.53
N ASP A 527 2.60 -17.97 53.54
CA ASP A 527 2.06 -17.00 54.48
C ASP A 527 0.58 -17.31 54.78
N LYS A 528 0.35 -18.19 55.71
CA LYS A 528 -1.00 -18.65 56.12
C LYS A 528 -1.90 -17.50 56.55
N VAL A 529 -1.35 -16.46 57.16
CA VAL A 529 -2.14 -15.32 57.65
C VAL A 529 -2.69 -14.52 56.48
N LYS A 530 -1.83 -14.23 55.48
CA LYS A 530 -2.26 -13.58 54.24
C LYS A 530 -3.24 -14.44 53.44
N ALA A 531 -3.02 -15.75 53.38
CA ALA A 531 -3.95 -16.64 52.68
C ALA A 531 -5.38 -16.52 53.28
N ILE A 532 -5.52 -16.58 54.61
CA ILE A 532 -6.79 -16.40 55.29
C ILE A 532 -7.38 -15.00 55.07
N GLU A 533 -6.55 -13.95 55.07
CA GLU A 533 -6.98 -12.60 54.78
C GLU A 533 -7.61 -12.48 53.38
N TYR A 534 -6.96 -13.01 52.34
CA TYR A 534 -7.48 -12.94 50.98
C TYR A 534 -8.74 -13.80 50.79
N PHE A 535 -8.82 -15.00 51.36
CA PHE A 535 -10.07 -15.76 51.33
C PHE A 535 -11.21 -15.02 52.04
N ASN A 536 -10.97 -14.32 53.14
CA ASN A 536 -11.98 -13.49 53.79
C ASN A 536 -12.42 -12.30 52.91
N LYS A 537 -11.53 -11.73 52.07
CA LYS A 537 -11.93 -10.73 51.08
C LYS A 537 -12.86 -11.32 50.02
N THR A 538 -12.66 -12.57 49.61
CA THR A 538 -13.62 -13.30 48.77
C THR A 538 -14.97 -13.41 49.44
N LEU A 539 -15.01 -13.86 50.71
CA LEU A 539 -16.25 -14.05 51.46
C LEU A 539 -16.99 -12.72 51.76
N ALA A 540 -16.27 -11.60 51.78
CA ALA A 540 -16.89 -10.28 51.89
C ALA A 540 -17.66 -9.87 50.62
N ILE A 541 -17.28 -10.39 49.44
CA ILE A 541 -17.95 -10.15 48.13
C ILE A 541 -19.02 -11.22 47.87
N ASP A 542 -18.71 -12.47 48.22
CA ASP A 542 -19.52 -13.66 47.99
C ASP A 542 -19.51 -14.54 49.26
N PRO A 543 -20.44 -14.29 50.19
CA PRO A 543 -20.50 -15.03 51.48
C PRO A 543 -20.75 -16.54 51.33
N GLU A 544 -21.31 -16.97 50.20
CA GLU A 544 -21.61 -18.37 49.89
C GLU A 544 -20.50 -19.08 49.13
N ASN A 545 -19.33 -18.46 48.97
CA ASN A 545 -18.19 -19.02 48.23
C ASN A 545 -17.62 -20.24 48.97
N GLY A 546 -18.08 -21.44 48.61
CA GLY A 546 -17.71 -22.69 49.27
C GLY A 546 -16.22 -22.98 49.21
N TYR A 547 -15.50 -22.59 48.15
CA TYR A 547 -14.05 -22.79 48.05
C TYR A 547 -13.29 -21.96 49.09
N ALA A 548 -13.62 -20.67 49.23
CA ALA A 548 -12.99 -19.79 50.20
C ALA A 548 -13.28 -20.22 51.62
N GLN A 549 -14.53 -20.63 51.91
CA GLN A 549 -14.96 -21.06 53.23
C GLN A 549 -14.24 -22.32 53.71
N GLN A 550 -14.20 -23.37 52.84
CA GLN A 550 -13.47 -24.60 53.13
C GLN A 550 -11.96 -24.37 53.29
N SER A 551 -11.38 -23.49 52.47
CA SER A 551 -9.96 -23.17 52.54
C SER A 551 -9.57 -22.45 53.83
N VAL A 552 -10.40 -21.51 54.31
CA VAL A 552 -10.20 -20.84 55.63
C VAL A 552 -10.24 -21.86 56.78
N ASP A 553 -11.23 -22.76 56.76
CA ASP A 553 -11.36 -23.78 57.82
C ASP A 553 -10.17 -24.75 57.81
N LEU A 554 -9.73 -25.21 56.63
CA LEU A 554 -8.56 -26.06 56.51
C LEU A 554 -7.28 -25.37 57.02
N LEU A 555 -7.09 -24.10 56.64
CA LEU A 555 -5.93 -23.32 57.06
C LEU A 555 -5.94 -23.04 58.59
N LYS A 556 -7.09 -22.80 59.20
CA LYS A 556 -7.20 -22.61 60.65
C LYS A 556 -6.93 -23.89 61.43
N ASN A 557 -7.33 -25.05 60.89
CA ASN A 557 -7.21 -26.36 61.55
C ASN A 557 -5.85 -27.05 61.31
N LYS A 558 -5.05 -26.61 60.33
CA LYS A 558 -3.66 -27.08 60.13
C LYS A 558 -2.78 -26.48 61.23
N LYS A 559 -2.34 -27.30 62.23
CA LYS A 559 -1.33 -26.94 63.26
C LYS A 559 0.05 -26.73 62.61
#